data_e35b2e4987bbaf1589f737f95f691699
#
_entry.id   e35b2e4987bbaf1589f737f95f691699
#
_cell.length_a   1.000
_cell.length_b   1.000
_cell.length_c   1.000
_cell.angle_alpha   90.00
_cell.angle_beta   90.00
_cell.angle_gamma   90.00
#
_symmetry.space_group_name_H-M   'P 1'
#
loop_
_entity.id
_entity.type
_entity.pdbx_description
1 polymer ?
#
loop_
_entity_poly.entity_id
_entity_poly.type
_entity_poly.pdbx_seq_one_letter_code
_entity_poly.pdbx_strand_id
1 'polypeptide(L)'
;MERVKEVIDCWFDSGSMPFAQLHYPFENKELFEQNYPAQFISEAVDQTRGWFYTLLAISTAVFDRNPFENCIVLGHVLDKKGLKMSKSKGNVVDPFEVLGSEGADATRWHFYTASAPWLPTRFSTDDVSEAGRKFLSTLWNVYSFYVLYADLDKFNPTEYLSLIHISEPTRLRRIS
;
A
#
# COMPACT_ATOMS: atom_id res chain seq x y z
N MET A 1 0.32 -43.05 -10.37
CA MET A 1 0.06 -42.14 -9.26
C MET A 1 -1.45 -42.12 -9.03
N GLU A 2 -1.90 -42.25 -7.80
CA GLU A 2 -3.31 -42.16 -7.45
C GLU A 2 -3.56 -40.75 -6.84
N ARG A 3 -4.70 -40.14 -7.21
CA ARG A 3 -5.06 -38.80 -6.67
C ARG A 3 -5.43 -38.95 -5.20
N VAL A 4 -4.79 -38.16 -4.34
CA VAL A 4 -5.13 -38.03 -2.93
C VAL A 4 -6.48 -37.32 -2.81
N LYS A 5 -7.35 -37.74 -1.88
CA LYS A 5 -8.71 -37.22 -1.73
C LYS A 5 -8.76 -35.90 -0.96
N GLU A 6 -7.76 -35.66 -0.14
CA GLU A 6 -7.62 -34.47 0.67
C GLU A 6 -7.37 -33.25 -0.22
N VAL A 7 -7.94 -32.10 0.19
CA VAL A 7 -7.70 -30.80 -0.43
C VAL A 7 -6.50 -30.16 0.27
N ILE A 8 -5.55 -29.64 -0.50
CA ILE A 8 -4.40 -28.94 0.05
C ILE A 8 -4.85 -27.66 0.76
N ASP A 9 -4.11 -27.27 1.79
CA ASP A 9 -4.38 -26.04 2.55
C ASP A 9 -4.27 -24.81 1.65
N CYS A 10 -5.21 -23.87 1.78
CA CYS A 10 -5.20 -22.61 1.03
C CYS A 10 -3.95 -21.75 1.30
N TRP A 11 -3.32 -21.91 2.46
CA TRP A 11 -2.06 -21.25 2.77
C TRP A 11 -0.88 -21.77 1.97
N PHE A 12 -0.95 -23.02 1.49
CA PHE A 12 0.03 -23.54 0.55
C PHE A 12 -0.06 -22.80 -0.79
N ASP A 13 -1.25 -22.59 -1.30
CA ASP A 13 -1.46 -21.85 -2.55
C ASP A 13 -0.94 -20.43 -2.44
N SER A 14 -1.31 -19.70 -1.38
CA SER A 14 -0.84 -18.34 -1.16
C SER A 14 0.67 -18.24 -0.92
N GLY A 15 1.27 -19.22 -0.24
CA GLY A 15 2.71 -19.29 -0.02
C GLY A 15 3.52 -19.69 -1.26
N SER A 16 2.87 -20.34 -2.23
CA SER A 16 3.46 -20.73 -3.51
C SER A 16 3.41 -19.61 -4.56
N MET A 17 2.69 -18.54 -4.28
CA MET A 17 2.42 -17.45 -5.23
C MET A 17 3.67 -16.95 -5.97
N PRO A 18 4.84 -16.73 -5.35
CA PRO A 18 6.00 -16.15 -6.02
C PRO A 18 6.43 -16.90 -7.29
N PHE A 19 6.25 -18.19 -7.33
CA PHE A 19 6.63 -19.03 -8.47
C PHE A 19 5.43 -19.61 -9.22
N ALA A 20 4.34 -19.91 -8.52
CA ALA A 20 3.16 -20.51 -9.13
C ALA A 20 2.46 -19.56 -10.11
N GLN A 21 2.38 -18.26 -9.81
CA GLN A 21 1.79 -17.26 -10.71
C GLN A 21 2.52 -17.12 -12.04
N LEU A 22 3.80 -17.45 -12.07
CA LEU A 22 4.63 -17.41 -13.27
C LEU A 22 4.73 -18.76 -13.99
N HIS A 23 4.09 -19.81 -13.46
CA HIS A 23 4.18 -21.18 -13.93
C HIS A 23 5.63 -21.69 -13.96
N TYR A 24 6.46 -21.18 -13.04
CA TYR A 24 7.84 -21.63 -12.89
C TYR A 24 7.89 -23.07 -12.38
N PRO A 25 8.82 -23.94 -12.84
CA PRO A 25 9.95 -23.66 -13.76
C PRO A 25 9.65 -23.91 -15.24
N PHE A 26 8.40 -24.12 -15.62
CA PHE A 26 8.01 -24.53 -16.99
C PHE A 26 7.93 -23.33 -17.93
N GLU A 27 7.54 -22.15 -17.41
CA GLU A 27 7.42 -20.91 -18.13
C GLU A 27 8.04 -19.75 -17.33
N ASN A 28 8.26 -18.61 -17.98
CA ASN A 28 8.65 -17.33 -17.38
C ASN A 28 9.87 -17.39 -16.42
N LYS A 29 10.81 -18.28 -16.71
CA LYS A 29 11.98 -18.51 -15.86
C LYS A 29 12.81 -17.24 -15.63
N GLU A 30 13.12 -16.51 -16.70
CA GLU A 30 13.88 -15.26 -16.61
C GLU A 30 13.16 -14.20 -15.77
N LEU A 31 11.84 -14.08 -15.93
CA LEU A 31 11.02 -13.15 -15.16
C LEU A 31 11.01 -13.51 -13.68
N PHE A 32 10.94 -14.80 -13.36
CA PHE A 32 11.06 -15.25 -11.99
C PHE A 32 12.42 -14.91 -11.39
N GLU A 33 13.51 -15.25 -12.08
CA GLU A 33 14.88 -15.02 -11.60
C GLU A 33 15.20 -13.52 -11.39
N GLN A 34 14.58 -12.63 -12.17
CA GLN A 34 14.72 -11.18 -12.02
C GLN A 34 13.94 -10.60 -10.83
N ASN A 35 12.82 -11.23 -10.46
CA ASN A 35 11.90 -10.70 -9.43
C ASN A 35 11.90 -11.50 -8.13
N TYR A 36 12.69 -12.56 -8.03
CA TYR A 36 12.77 -13.40 -6.85
C TYR A 36 14.19 -13.36 -6.23
N PRO A 37 14.31 -13.02 -4.93
CA PRO A 37 13.26 -12.65 -4.00
C PRO A 37 12.61 -11.29 -4.30
N ALA A 38 11.39 -11.06 -3.83
CA ALA A 38 10.76 -9.75 -3.91
C ALA A 38 11.55 -8.72 -3.09
N GLN A 39 11.67 -7.48 -3.57
CA GLN A 39 12.36 -6.42 -2.85
C GLN A 39 11.69 -6.12 -1.51
N PHE A 40 10.37 -6.16 -1.47
CA PHE A 40 9.61 -6.08 -0.21
C PHE A 40 8.24 -6.74 -0.35
N ILE A 41 7.68 -7.13 0.80
CA ILE A 41 6.27 -7.48 0.97
C ILE A 41 5.67 -6.62 2.06
N SER A 42 4.35 -6.41 2.03
CA SER A 42 3.65 -5.60 3.03
C SER A 42 2.27 -6.16 3.32
N GLU A 43 2.02 -6.46 4.57
CA GLU A 43 0.74 -6.88 5.13
C GLU A 43 0.70 -6.62 6.65
N ALA A 44 -0.45 -6.88 7.27
CA ALA A 44 -0.62 -6.67 8.71
C ALA A 44 0.11 -7.72 9.56
N VAL A 45 0.34 -7.40 10.82
CA VAL A 45 1.12 -8.20 11.78
C VAL A 45 0.58 -9.60 12.01
N ASP A 46 -0.72 -9.85 11.81
CA ASP A 46 -1.33 -11.18 11.92
C ASP A 46 -0.80 -12.17 10.87
N GLN A 47 -0.23 -11.68 9.76
CA GLN A 47 0.37 -12.52 8.73
C GLN A 47 1.69 -13.17 9.13
N THR A 48 2.23 -12.87 10.30
CA THR A 48 3.31 -13.63 10.93
C THR A 48 2.93 -15.08 11.20
N ARG A 49 1.63 -15.38 11.32
CA ARG A 49 1.06 -16.73 11.44
C ARG A 49 0.19 -17.12 10.23
N GLY A 50 0.43 -16.50 9.10
CA GLY A 50 -0.30 -16.73 7.86
C GLY A 50 0.65 -16.62 6.67
N TRP A 51 0.44 -15.63 5.83
CA TRP A 51 1.13 -15.49 4.56
C TRP A 51 2.66 -15.35 4.68
N PHE A 52 3.17 -14.54 5.61
CA PHE A 52 4.63 -14.39 5.78
C PHE A 52 5.29 -15.72 6.14
N TYR A 53 4.66 -16.49 7.04
CA TYR A 53 5.16 -17.80 7.44
C TYR A 53 5.16 -18.79 6.28
N THR A 54 4.05 -18.89 5.53
CA THR A 54 3.93 -19.86 4.44
C THR A 54 4.81 -19.53 3.25
N LEU A 55 4.96 -18.24 2.92
CA LEU A 55 5.96 -17.79 1.94
C LEU A 55 7.36 -18.27 2.31
N LEU A 56 7.78 -18.02 3.55
CA LEU A 56 9.11 -18.38 4.01
C LEU A 56 9.31 -19.90 4.05
N ALA A 57 8.34 -20.65 4.61
CA ALA A 57 8.43 -22.07 4.75
C ALA A 57 8.52 -22.80 3.39
N ILE A 58 7.64 -22.45 2.45
CA ILE A 58 7.60 -23.06 1.13
C ILE A 58 8.83 -22.69 0.31
N SER A 59 9.20 -21.43 0.30
CA SER A 59 10.37 -20.96 -0.46
C SER A 59 11.67 -21.55 0.06
N THR A 60 11.82 -21.65 1.37
CA THR A 60 12.99 -22.31 1.97
C THR A 60 13.02 -23.80 1.61
N ALA A 61 11.88 -24.50 1.66
CA ALA A 61 11.80 -25.90 1.33
C ALA A 61 12.09 -26.21 -0.16
N VAL A 62 11.69 -25.32 -1.06
CA VAL A 62 11.82 -25.54 -2.52
C VAL A 62 13.11 -24.96 -3.09
N PHE A 63 13.55 -23.80 -2.61
CA PHE A 63 14.65 -23.03 -3.20
C PHE A 63 15.84 -22.82 -2.25
N ASP A 64 15.75 -23.25 -0.99
CA ASP A 64 16.73 -22.97 0.07
C ASP A 64 17.04 -21.46 0.17
N ARG A 65 16.02 -20.63 -0.03
CA ARG A 65 16.14 -19.18 -0.13
C ARG A 65 14.89 -18.47 0.39
N ASN A 66 15.06 -17.32 1.02
CA ASN A 66 13.94 -16.49 1.45
C ASN A 66 13.22 -15.84 0.25
N PRO A 67 11.91 -15.66 0.33
CA PRO A 67 11.10 -15.14 -0.79
C PRO A 67 11.07 -13.62 -0.90
N PHE A 68 11.58 -12.89 0.09
CA PHE A 68 11.59 -11.42 0.14
C PHE A 68 12.81 -10.90 0.86
N GLU A 69 13.26 -9.72 0.48
CA GLU A 69 14.39 -9.03 1.13
C GLU A 69 13.95 -8.21 2.35
N ASN A 70 12.78 -7.57 2.24
CA ASN A 70 12.22 -6.71 3.28
C ASN A 70 10.75 -7.06 3.55
N CYS A 71 10.33 -6.90 4.80
CA CYS A 71 8.94 -7.08 5.20
C CYS A 71 8.45 -5.84 5.94
N ILE A 72 7.48 -5.13 5.33
CA ILE A 72 6.84 -3.97 5.94
C ILE A 72 5.58 -4.47 6.67
N VAL A 73 5.67 -4.53 7.99
CA VAL A 73 4.57 -5.04 8.82
C VAL A 73 3.66 -3.90 9.23
N LEU A 74 2.40 -3.95 8.82
CA LEU A 74 1.42 -2.91 9.12
C LEU A 74 0.73 -3.15 10.47
N GLY A 75 0.46 -2.05 11.18
CA GLY A 75 -0.36 -2.04 12.38
C GLY A 75 -1.84 -2.32 12.08
N HIS A 76 -2.59 -2.72 13.09
CA HIS A 76 -4.03 -2.91 12.96
C HIS A 76 -4.78 -1.59 12.81
N VAL A 77 -5.85 -1.60 12.01
CA VAL A 77 -6.83 -0.54 11.98
C VAL A 77 -7.84 -0.77 13.10
N LEU A 78 -7.97 0.21 13.97
CA LEU A 78 -8.83 0.18 15.15
C LEU A 78 -10.02 1.12 14.94
N ASP A 79 -11.09 0.93 15.71
CA ASP A 79 -12.22 1.86 15.71
C ASP A 79 -11.84 3.22 16.35
N LYS A 80 -12.77 4.18 16.31
CA LYS A 80 -12.61 5.52 16.91
C LYS A 80 -12.19 5.50 18.38
N LYS A 81 -12.58 4.44 19.11
CA LYS A 81 -12.24 4.25 20.55
C LYS A 81 -10.90 3.52 20.74
N GLY A 82 -10.24 3.09 19.67
CA GLY A 82 -9.00 2.31 19.73
C GLY A 82 -9.22 0.83 20.02
N LEU A 83 -10.42 0.31 19.78
CA LEU A 83 -10.74 -1.10 19.95
C LEU A 83 -10.64 -1.84 18.62
N LYS A 84 -10.23 -3.09 18.66
CA LYS A 84 -10.18 -3.96 17.48
C LYS A 84 -11.59 -4.10 16.88
N MET A 85 -11.71 -3.82 15.60
CA MET A 85 -12.95 -4.00 14.85
C MET A 85 -13.30 -5.48 14.74
N SER A 86 -14.56 -5.81 14.98
CA SER A 86 -15.08 -7.16 14.75
C SER A 86 -16.57 -7.12 14.41
N LYS A 87 -17.02 -8.04 13.55
CA LYS A 87 -18.44 -8.17 13.18
C LYS A 87 -19.34 -8.42 14.39
N SER A 88 -18.86 -9.19 15.38
CA SER A 88 -19.62 -9.49 16.59
C SER A 88 -19.83 -8.29 17.50
N LYS A 89 -18.97 -7.27 17.42
CA LYS A 89 -19.08 -6.02 18.20
C LYS A 89 -19.84 -4.92 17.46
N GLY A 90 -20.16 -5.12 16.19
CA GLY A 90 -20.84 -4.12 15.37
C GLY A 90 -20.06 -2.81 15.15
N ASN A 91 -18.74 -2.83 15.35
CA ASN A 91 -17.86 -1.66 15.20
C ASN A 91 -17.01 -1.72 13.91
N VAL A 92 -17.40 -2.54 12.95
CA VAL A 92 -16.78 -2.64 11.64
C VAL A 92 -17.27 -1.49 10.78
N VAL A 93 -16.35 -0.83 10.10
CA VAL A 93 -16.64 0.17 9.06
C VAL A 93 -16.60 -0.52 7.70
N ASP A 94 -17.63 -0.32 6.89
CA ASP A 94 -17.63 -0.79 5.51
C ASP A 94 -16.76 0.14 4.65
N PRO A 95 -15.69 -0.38 4.03
CA PRO A 95 -14.82 0.44 3.17
C PRO A 95 -15.57 1.07 1.99
N PHE A 96 -16.57 0.40 1.43
CA PHE A 96 -17.32 0.92 0.29
C PHE A 96 -18.21 2.11 0.67
N GLU A 97 -18.76 2.13 1.88
CA GLU A 97 -19.49 3.30 2.38
C GLU A 97 -18.56 4.51 2.51
N VAL A 98 -17.35 4.31 3.05
CA VAL A 98 -16.36 5.38 3.18
C VAL A 98 -15.88 5.86 1.80
N LEU A 99 -15.61 4.95 0.89
CA LEU A 99 -15.20 5.30 -0.49
C LEU A 99 -16.32 6.03 -1.23
N GLY A 100 -17.57 5.70 -0.96
CA GLY A 100 -18.74 6.35 -1.56
C GLY A 100 -18.99 7.77 -1.03
N SER A 101 -18.75 8.01 0.27
CA SER A 101 -18.99 9.31 0.92
C SER A 101 -17.80 10.27 0.83
N GLU A 102 -16.59 9.81 1.13
CA GLU A 102 -15.40 10.65 1.24
C GLU A 102 -14.47 10.56 0.01
N GLY A 103 -14.62 9.53 -0.79
CA GLY A 103 -13.77 9.26 -1.94
C GLY A 103 -12.48 8.51 -1.62
N ALA A 104 -11.91 7.91 -2.66
CA ALA A 104 -10.72 7.08 -2.52
C ALA A 104 -9.46 7.89 -2.16
N ASP A 105 -9.31 9.09 -2.70
CA ASP A 105 -8.10 9.89 -2.49
C ASP A 105 -8.00 10.41 -1.06
N ALA A 106 -9.11 10.88 -0.47
CA ALA A 106 -9.16 11.30 0.94
C ALA A 106 -8.86 10.11 1.87
N THR A 107 -9.42 8.94 1.57
CA THR A 107 -9.20 7.71 2.34
C THR A 107 -7.73 7.28 2.27
N ARG A 108 -7.13 7.25 1.09
CA ARG A 108 -5.70 6.92 0.91
C ARG A 108 -4.81 7.94 1.61
N TRP A 109 -5.09 9.23 1.46
CA TRP A 109 -4.34 10.29 2.12
C TRP A 109 -4.37 10.16 3.64
N HIS A 110 -5.56 9.85 4.21
CA HIS A 110 -5.68 9.58 5.63
C HIS A 110 -4.74 8.46 6.08
N PHE A 111 -4.76 7.30 5.42
CA PHE A 111 -3.89 6.18 5.79
C PHE A 111 -2.40 6.47 5.68
N TYR A 112 -1.98 7.29 4.73
CA TYR A 112 -0.57 7.66 4.60
C TYR A 112 -0.10 8.69 5.63
N THR A 113 -1.02 9.46 6.22
CA THR A 113 -0.67 10.58 7.09
C THR A 113 -1.09 10.44 8.54
N ALA A 114 -1.99 9.50 8.85
CA ALA A 114 -2.57 9.36 10.19
C ALA A 114 -1.55 8.88 11.24
N SER A 115 -0.69 7.94 10.87
CA SER A 115 0.34 7.38 11.76
C SER A 115 1.46 6.69 10.98
N ALA A 116 2.53 6.30 11.66
CA ALA A 116 3.53 5.43 11.08
C ALA A 116 2.91 4.07 10.72
N PRO A 117 3.25 3.45 9.56
CA PRO A 117 2.56 2.27 9.05
C PRO A 117 2.52 1.08 10.01
N TRP A 118 3.56 0.91 10.82
CA TRP A 118 3.69 -0.19 11.78
C TRP A 118 2.95 0.03 13.11
N LEU A 119 2.37 1.23 13.31
CA LEU A 119 1.58 1.52 14.50
C LEU A 119 0.11 1.25 14.27
N PRO A 120 -0.63 0.81 15.30
CA PRO A 120 -2.08 0.72 15.22
C PRO A 120 -2.70 2.10 14.94
N THR A 121 -3.57 2.18 13.93
CA THR A 121 -4.21 3.42 13.50
C THR A 121 -5.68 3.41 13.89
N ARG A 122 -6.14 4.46 14.55
CA ARG A 122 -7.58 4.68 14.75
C ARG A 122 -8.18 5.19 13.45
N PHE A 123 -9.38 4.72 13.16
CA PHE A 123 -10.09 5.07 11.95
C PHE A 123 -11.49 5.59 12.25
N SER A 124 -11.84 6.71 11.66
CA SER A 124 -13.21 7.21 11.61
C SER A 124 -13.45 7.95 10.28
N THR A 125 -14.67 7.96 9.80
CA THR A 125 -15.06 8.71 8.60
C THR A 125 -14.81 10.21 8.76
N ASP A 126 -14.99 10.74 9.97
CA ASP A 126 -14.73 12.15 10.29
C ASP A 126 -13.24 12.51 10.02
N ASP A 127 -12.31 11.63 10.41
CA ASP A 127 -10.87 11.85 10.22
C ASP A 127 -10.50 11.81 8.73
N VAL A 128 -11.15 10.94 7.94
CA VAL A 128 -10.98 10.89 6.48
C VAL A 128 -11.49 12.18 5.84
N SER A 129 -12.68 12.63 6.23
CA SER A 129 -13.27 13.88 5.75
C SER A 129 -12.38 15.10 6.09
N GLU A 130 -11.82 15.13 7.31
CA GLU A 130 -10.88 16.17 7.72
C GLU A 130 -9.59 16.16 6.89
N ALA A 131 -9.01 14.97 6.63
CA ALA A 131 -7.83 14.81 5.79
C ALA A 131 -8.06 15.32 4.36
N GLY A 132 -9.22 15.00 3.79
CA GLY A 132 -9.65 15.49 2.48
C GLY A 132 -9.75 17.02 2.45
N ARG A 133 -10.41 17.62 3.43
CA ARG A 133 -10.59 19.08 3.50
C ARG A 133 -9.27 19.83 3.73
N LYS A 134 -8.43 19.36 4.65
CA LYS A 134 -7.19 20.07 5.01
C LYS A 134 -6.14 20.05 3.90
N PHE A 135 -6.05 18.98 3.16
CA PHE A 135 -5.01 18.86 2.13
C PHE A 135 -5.57 18.93 0.71
N LEU A 136 -6.46 18.03 0.32
CA LEU A 136 -6.88 17.91 -1.08
C LEU A 136 -7.66 19.14 -1.54
N SER A 137 -8.58 19.66 -0.71
CA SER A 137 -9.31 20.88 -1.05
C SER A 137 -8.41 22.10 -1.09
N THR A 138 -7.44 22.19 -0.18
CA THR A 138 -6.46 23.28 -0.19
C THR A 138 -5.58 23.21 -1.44
N LEU A 139 -5.08 22.04 -1.78
CA LEU A 139 -4.29 21.83 -2.99
C LEU A 139 -5.08 22.19 -4.25
N TRP A 140 -6.34 21.76 -4.31
CA TRP A 140 -7.23 22.10 -5.42
C TRP A 140 -7.47 23.60 -5.55
N ASN A 141 -7.70 24.30 -4.43
CA ASN A 141 -7.88 25.74 -4.43
C ASN A 141 -6.63 26.50 -4.90
N VAL A 142 -5.45 26.06 -4.43
CA VAL A 142 -4.17 26.63 -4.89
C VAL A 142 -3.97 26.41 -6.39
N TYR A 143 -4.23 25.20 -6.86
CA TYR A 143 -4.13 24.88 -8.27
C TYR A 143 -5.11 25.68 -9.12
N SER A 144 -6.37 25.77 -8.70
CA SER A 144 -7.40 26.52 -9.41
C SER A 144 -7.07 28.02 -9.48
N PHE A 145 -6.54 28.56 -8.37
CA PHE A 145 -6.06 29.96 -8.34
C PHE A 145 -4.90 30.15 -9.34
N TYR A 146 -3.92 29.26 -9.31
CA TYR A 146 -2.79 29.32 -10.24
C TYR A 146 -3.25 29.26 -11.70
N VAL A 147 -4.10 28.31 -12.05
CA VAL A 147 -4.60 28.15 -13.43
C VAL A 147 -5.37 29.37 -13.89
N LEU A 148 -6.24 29.93 -13.04
CA LEU A 148 -7.01 31.12 -13.36
C LEU A 148 -6.11 32.30 -13.73
N TYR A 149 -5.12 32.60 -12.90
CA TYR A 149 -4.23 33.74 -13.15
C TYR A 149 -3.22 33.45 -14.27
N ALA A 150 -2.71 32.24 -14.38
CA ALA A 150 -1.86 31.84 -15.49
C ALA A 150 -2.58 31.99 -16.85
N ASP A 151 -3.86 31.67 -16.92
CA ASP A 151 -4.64 31.85 -18.14
C ASP A 151 -4.91 33.34 -18.44
N LEU A 152 -5.22 34.15 -17.42
CA LEU A 152 -5.42 35.59 -17.57
C LEU A 152 -4.14 36.31 -18.07
N ASP A 153 -2.99 35.94 -17.50
CA ASP A 153 -1.69 36.54 -17.83
C ASP A 153 -1.04 35.89 -19.06
N LYS A 154 -1.67 34.87 -19.64
CA LYS A 154 -1.10 34.06 -20.73
C LYS A 154 0.27 33.48 -20.35
N PHE A 155 0.45 33.16 -19.07
CA PHE A 155 1.70 32.61 -18.53
C PHE A 155 1.91 31.18 -18.98
N ASN A 156 3.03 30.90 -19.63
CA ASN A 156 3.43 29.55 -20.01
C ASN A 156 4.59 29.08 -19.10
N PRO A 157 4.33 28.18 -18.15
CA PRO A 157 5.38 27.74 -17.22
C PRO A 157 6.54 27.02 -17.90
N THR A 158 6.33 26.43 -19.08
CA THR A 158 7.39 25.71 -19.80
C THR A 158 8.51 26.62 -20.30
N GLU A 159 8.24 27.90 -20.47
CA GLU A 159 9.24 28.89 -20.89
C GLU A 159 10.18 29.30 -19.74
N TYR A 160 9.77 29.04 -18.49
CA TYR A 160 10.48 29.45 -17.27
C TYR A 160 11.10 28.28 -16.51
N LEU A 161 10.75 27.02 -16.88
CA LEU A 161 11.30 25.83 -16.25
C LEU A 161 12.72 25.59 -16.79
N SER A 162 13.72 25.79 -15.94
CA SER A 162 15.07 25.36 -16.24
C SER A 162 15.25 23.86 -16.01
N LEU A 163 16.21 23.23 -16.69
CA LEU A 163 16.57 21.82 -16.49
C LEU A 163 16.95 21.51 -15.04
N ILE A 164 17.44 22.48 -14.27
CA ILE A 164 17.74 22.35 -12.84
C ILE A 164 16.48 22.07 -12.02
N HIS A 165 15.35 22.70 -12.35
CA HIS A 165 14.08 22.45 -11.66
C HIS A 165 13.49 21.09 -11.98
N ILE A 166 13.82 20.52 -13.11
CA ILE A 166 13.35 19.20 -13.55
C ILE A 166 14.29 18.07 -13.09
N SER A 167 15.59 18.31 -13.14
CA SER A 167 16.61 17.28 -12.86
C SER A 167 17.07 17.22 -11.40
N GLU A 168 16.89 18.30 -10.65
CA GLU A 168 17.15 18.33 -9.22
C GLU A 168 15.84 18.58 -8.44
N PRO A 169 15.02 17.54 -8.20
CA PRO A 169 13.96 17.67 -7.21
C PRO A 169 14.63 18.03 -5.89
N THR A 170 14.29 19.18 -5.38
CA THR A 170 14.79 19.87 -4.18
C THR A 170 15.54 18.94 -3.25
N ARG A 171 16.87 18.95 -3.27
CA ARG A 171 17.66 18.38 -2.18
C ARG A 171 17.19 19.10 -0.93
N LEU A 172 16.44 18.42 -0.10
CA LEU A 172 16.18 18.85 1.26
C LEU A 172 17.55 19.13 1.87
N ARG A 173 17.93 20.42 1.92
CA ARG A 173 19.10 20.83 2.68
C ARG A 173 18.84 20.34 4.09
N ARG A 174 19.64 19.38 4.54
CA ARG A 174 19.75 19.08 5.95
C ARG A 174 20.01 20.41 6.66
N ILE A 175 19.02 20.89 7.36
CA ILE A 175 19.24 21.91 8.37
C ILE A 175 19.98 21.18 9.48
N SER A 176 21.26 21.46 9.56
CA SER A 176 22.15 21.03 10.65
C SER A 176 21.72 21.73 11.93
#